data_2bc06118b15fe5dc76678123ef7515fc
#
_entry.id   2bc06118b15fe5dc76678123ef7515fc
#
_cell.length_a   1.000
_cell.length_b   1.000
_cell.length_c   1.000
_cell.angle_alpha   90.00
_cell.angle_beta   90.00
_cell.angle_gamma   90.00
#
_symmetry.space_group_name_H-M   'P 1'
#
loop_
_entity.id
_entity.type
_entity.pdbx_description
1 polymer ?
#
loop_
_entity_poly.entity_id
_entity_poly.type
_entity_poly.pdbx_seq_one_letter_code
_entity_poly.pdbx_strand_id
1 'polypeptide(L)'
;VTLPSQTGFEIKAVEGYDASSVMEGADFKFSIKPKTGYEQHVVRVFVNNALITAGSGSVYTIINVQANLIVKIEVPPPTIEELFYIVWNAEEGATLIPESGYDKNKVKPGEDFKFHIVSDALHKGWEIQVRVNGVLLSPDIWGIYTLSNIRSDKNIVITLSEVFSVTFVKPKEDVKMIAETGYNPDRVLVGNNFKFRLESR
;
A
#
# COMPACT_ATOMS: atom_id res chain seq x y z
N VAL A 1 -6.64 -42.87 -17.01
CA VAL A 1 -6.29 -41.43 -16.82
C VAL A 1 -4.80 -41.34 -16.50
N THR A 2 -4.07 -40.50 -17.22
CA THR A 2 -2.64 -40.28 -16.95
C THR A 2 -2.47 -39.02 -16.12
N LEU A 3 -2.00 -39.18 -14.88
CA LEU A 3 -1.63 -38.08 -14.01
C LEU A 3 -0.15 -37.70 -14.24
N PRO A 4 0.17 -36.40 -14.36
CA PRO A 4 1.54 -35.96 -14.56
C PRO A 4 2.35 -35.98 -13.25
N SER A 5 3.67 -35.98 -13.38
CA SER A 5 4.57 -35.58 -12.30
C SER A 5 4.90 -34.10 -12.45
N GLN A 6 4.76 -33.32 -11.38
CA GLN A 6 5.05 -31.88 -11.37
C GLN A 6 5.94 -31.52 -10.18
N THR A 7 7.09 -30.90 -10.47
CA THR A 7 7.99 -30.43 -9.42
C THR A 7 7.25 -29.46 -8.49
N GLY A 8 7.45 -29.63 -7.19
CA GLY A 8 6.81 -28.77 -6.16
C GLY A 8 5.40 -29.17 -5.78
N PHE A 9 4.82 -30.20 -6.39
CA PHE A 9 3.45 -30.65 -6.08
C PHE A 9 3.39 -32.16 -5.88
N GLU A 10 2.50 -32.58 -5.00
CA GLU A 10 2.08 -33.95 -4.84
C GLU A 10 0.73 -34.13 -5.55
N ILE A 11 0.69 -35.03 -6.54
CA ILE A 11 -0.48 -35.32 -7.36
C ILE A 11 -0.86 -36.78 -7.15
N LYS A 12 -2.07 -37.01 -6.64
CA LYS A 12 -2.52 -38.36 -6.31
C LYS A 12 -4.01 -38.52 -6.62
N ALA A 13 -4.37 -39.74 -7.07
CA ALA A 13 -5.77 -40.14 -7.04
C ALA A 13 -6.32 -40.04 -5.60
N VAL A 14 -7.57 -39.59 -5.45
CA VAL A 14 -8.25 -39.62 -4.15
C VAL A 14 -8.52 -41.06 -3.75
N GLU A 15 -8.57 -41.36 -2.47
CA GLU A 15 -8.87 -42.70 -1.95
C GLU A 15 -10.14 -43.25 -2.61
N GLY A 16 -10.08 -44.53 -3.05
CA GLY A 16 -11.13 -45.20 -3.81
C GLY A 16 -11.10 -44.98 -5.32
N TYR A 17 -10.16 -44.16 -5.85
CA TYR A 17 -9.96 -43.93 -7.28
C TYR A 17 -8.59 -44.45 -7.73
N ASP A 18 -8.57 -45.12 -8.87
CA ASP A 18 -7.33 -45.60 -9.48
C ASP A 18 -7.18 -45.05 -10.90
N ALA A 19 -6.15 -44.24 -11.13
CA ALA A 19 -5.88 -43.61 -12.42
C ALA A 19 -5.60 -44.65 -13.55
N SER A 20 -5.07 -45.83 -13.20
CA SER A 20 -4.75 -46.89 -14.14
C SER A 20 -5.95 -47.73 -14.54
N SER A 21 -7.02 -47.70 -13.76
CA SER A 21 -8.20 -48.58 -13.90
C SER A 21 -9.53 -47.81 -13.77
N VAL A 22 -9.72 -46.76 -14.55
CA VAL A 22 -10.97 -45.98 -14.59
C VAL A 22 -11.91 -46.65 -15.59
N MET A 23 -13.10 -47.05 -15.14
CA MET A 23 -14.15 -47.62 -16.03
C MET A 23 -14.73 -46.56 -16.90
N GLU A 24 -15.16 -46.95 -18.11
CA GLU A 24 -15.89 -46.06 -19.00
C GLU A 24 -17.21 -45.59 -18.35
N GLY A 25 -17.48 -44.29 -18.45
CA GLY A 25 -18.62 -43.65 -17.82
C GLY A 25 -18.45 -43.29 -16.33
N ALA A 26 -17.41 -43.76 -15.68
CA ALA A 26 -17.16 -43.46 -14.29
C ALA A 26 -16.53 -42.04 -14.10
N ASP A 27 -16.76 -41.48 -12.94
CA ASP A 27 -16.02 -40.27 -12.51
C ASP A 27 -14.62 -40.65 -11.99
N PHE A 28 -13.67 -39.71 -12.12
CA PHE A 28 -12.34 -39.87 -11.56
C PHE A 28 -11.97 -38.64 -10.75
N LYS A 29 -11.44 -38.83 -9.54
CA LYS A 29 -11.01 -37.75 -8.66
C LYS A 29 -9.55 -37.84 -8.30
N PHE A 30 -8.88 -36.71 -8.31
CA PHE A 30 -7.49 -36.57 -7.88
C PHE A 30 -7.28 -35.26 -7.11
N SER A 31 -6.24 -35.21 -6.30
CA SER A 31 -5.87 -34.02 -5.56
C SER A 31 -4.49 -33.53 -5.98
N ILE A 32 -4.28 -32.22 -5.86
CA ILE A 32 -2.99 -31.57 -6.06
C ILE A 32 -2.67 -30.79 -4.78
N LYS A 33 -1.56 -31.15 -4.14
CA LYS A 33 -1.10 -30.48 -2.93
C LYS A 33 0.26 -29.85 -3.15
N PRO A 34 0.46 -28.55 -2.84
CA PRO A 34 1.78 -27.95 -2.88
C PRO A 34 2.69 -28.56 -1.82
N LYS A 35 3.97 -28.72 -2.16
CA LYS A 35 5.03 -29.03 -1.21
C LYS A 35 5.55 -27.72 -0.59
N THR A 36 6.34 -27.83 0.47
CA THR A 36 6.97 -26.69 1.14
C THR A 36 7.70 -25.79 0.13
N GLY A 37 7.39 -24.47 0.16
CA GLY A 37 7.92 -23.47 -0.76
C GLY A 37 7.12 -23.26 -2.04
N TYR A 38 6.02 -24.00 -2.24
CA TYR A 38 5.16 -23.88 -3.42
C TYR A 38 3.71 -23.46 -3.10
N GLU A 39 3.43 -23.10 -1.86
CA GLU A 39 2.09 -22.80 -1.36
C GLU A 39 1.45 -21.57 -2.03
N GLN A 40 2.28 -20.65 -2.52
CA GLN A 40 1.85 -19.42 -3.18
C GLN A 40 1.65 -19.56 -4.69
N HIS A 41 1.95 -20.74 -5.26
CA HIS A 41 1.85 -20.94 -6.70
C HIS A 41 0.42 -21.28 -7.09
N VAL A 42 -0.08 -20.59 -8.11
CA VAL A 42 -1.37 -20.91 -8.73
C VAL A 42 -1.20 -22.09 -9.68
N VAL A 43 -2.08 -23.08 -9.56
CA VAL A 43 -2.07 -24.26 -10.41
C VAL A 43 -3.21 -24.19 -11.41
N ARG A 44 -2.91 -24.36 -12.69
CA ARG A 44 -3.90 -24.53 -13.76
C ARG A 44 -3.90 -25.98 -14.22
N VAL A 45 -5.07 -26.61 -14.22
CA VAL A 45 -5.22 -28.02 -14.55
C VAL A 45 -6.05 -28.16 -15.82
N PHE A 46 -5.55 -28.87 -16.78
CA PHE A 46 -6.21 -29.14 -18.04
C PHE A 46 -6.41 -30.65 -18.24
N VAL A 47 -7.54 -31.03 -18.74
CA VAL A 47 -7.85 -32.39 -19.20
C VAL A 47 -8.15 -32.30 -20.69
N ASN A 48 -7.34 -32.97 -21.52
CA ASN A 48 -7.41 -32.86 -22.97
C ASN A 48 -7.54 -31.40 -23.47
N ASN A 49 -6.71 -30.49 -22.90
CA ASN A 49 -6.67 -29.05 -23.16
C ASN A 49 -7.88 -28.23 -22.63
N ALA A 50 -8.86 -28.84 -21.99
CA ALA A 50 -9.94 -28.13 -21.31
C ALA A 50 -9.52 -27.80 -19.87
N LEU A 51 -9.61 -26.52 -19.48
CA LEU A 51 -9.32 -26.07 -18.10
C LEU A 51 -10.41 -26.62 -17.16
N ILE A 52 -9.98 -27.23 -16.05
CA ILE A 52 -10.86 -27.65 -14.96
C ILE A 52 -10.50 -26.95 -13.66
N THR A 53 -11.48 -26.74 -12.80
CA THR A 53 -11.34 -26.08 -11.51
C THR A 53 -11.42 -27.07 -10.37
N ALA A 54 -10.67 -26.83 -9.30
CA ALA A 54 -10.78 -27.61 -8.09
C ALA A 54 -12.11 -27.35 -7.37
N GLY A 55 -12.64 -28.39 -6.79
CA GLY A 55 -13.67 -28.30 -5.77
C GLY A 55 -13.06 -28.07 -4.38
N SER A 56 -13.82 -28.38 -3.34
CA SER A 56 -13.37 -28.30 -1.95
C SER A 56 -12.12 -29.15 -1.69
N GLY A 57 -11.16 -28.64 -0.93
CA GLY A 57 -9.95 -29.38 -0.52
C GLY A 57 -8.95 -29.64 -1.64
N SER A 58 -8.89 -28.80 -2.68
CA SER A 58 -7.99 -28.98 -3.84
C SER A 58 -8.20 -30.29 -4.59
N VAL A 59 -9.43 -30.78 -4.62
CA VAL A 59 -9.83 -32.00 -5.33
C VAL A 59 -10.40 -31.63 -6.71
N TYR A 60 -9.89 -32.26 -7.75
CA TYR A 60 -10.36 -32.13 -9.13
C TYR A 60 -11.20 -33.33 -9.49
N THR A 61 -12.33 -33.11 -10.15
CA THR A 61 -13.22 -34.18 -10.60
C THR A 61 -13.32 -34.17 -12.12
N ILE A 62 -13.03 -35.30 -12.74
CA ILE A 62 -13.30 -35.56 -14.16
C ILE A 62 -14.56 -36.41 -14.21
N ILE A 63 -15.63 -35.89 -14.80
CA ILE A 63 -16.94 -36.52 -14.84
C ILE A 63 -17.06 -37.37 -16.11
N ASN A 64 -17.63 -38.57 -16.01
CA ASN A 64 -18.00 -39.40 -17.13
C ASN A 64 -16.81 -39.67 -18.08
N VAL A 65 -15.77 -40.34 -17.60
CA VAL A 65 -14.59 -40.67 -18.38
C VAL A 65 -14.93 -41.65 -19.52
N GLN A 66 -14.84 -41.19 -20.78
CA GLN A 66 -15.22 -41.99 -21.98
C GLN A 66 -14.03 -42.47 -22.78
N ALA A 67 -12.82 -42.03 -22.46
CA ALA A 67 -11.60 -42.39 -23.21
C ALA A 67 -10.35 -42.20 -22.34
N ASN A 68 -9.18 -42.52 -22.90
CA ASN A 68 -7.94 -42.19 -22.27
C ASN A 68 -7.75 -40.68 -22.18
N LEU A 69 -7.54 -40.18 -20.98
CA LEU A 69 -7.38 -38.75 -20.70
C LEU A 69 -5.97 -38.44 -20.22
N ILE A 70 -5.45 -37.32 -20.67
CA ILE A 70 -4.18 -36.76 -20.25
C ILE A 70 -4.46 -35.52 -19.40
N VAL A 71 -4.01 -35.55 -18.15
CA VAL A 71 -4.03 -34.38 -17.28
C VAL A 71 -2.74 -33.60 -17.47
N LYS A 72 -2.85 -32.33 -17.77
CA LYS A 72 -1.72 -31.39 -17.86
C LYS A 72 -1.82 -30.38 -16.72
N ILE A 73 -0.70 -30.10 -16.09
CA ILE A 73 -0.61 -29.10 -15.03
C ILE A 73 0.34 -28.01 -15.49
N GLU A 74 -0.12 -26.76 -15.43
CA GLU A 74 0.69 -25.57 -15.64
C GLU A 74 0.82 -24.83 -14.31
N VAL A 75 2.06 -24.51 -13.95
CA VAL A 75 2.39 -23.71 -12.76
C VAL A 75 3.07 -22.45 -13.28
N PRO A 76 2.30 -21.37 -13.54
CA PRO A 76 2.91 -20.10 -13.90
C PRO A 76 3.81 -19.64 -12.74
N PRO A 77 4.87 -18.86 -13.02
CA PRO A 77 5.67 -18.28 -11.96
C PRO A 77 4.73 -17.50 -11.00
N PRO A 78 5.04 -17.47 -9.70
CA PRO A 78 4.24 -16.69 -8.76
C PRO A 78 4.20 -15.23 -9.24
N THR A 79 3.03 -14.66 -9.26
CA THR A 79 2.90 -13.23 -9.49
C THR A 79 3.49 -12.56 -8.26
N ILE A 80 4.72 -12.05 -8.38
CA ILE A 80 5.30 -11.19 -7.35
C ILE A 80 4.45 -9.91 -7.42
N GLU A 81 3.57 -9.71 -6.45
CA GLU A 81 2.93 -8.40 -6.30
C GLU A 81 4.05 -7.40 -6.03
N GLU A 82 4.24 -6.46 -6.95
CA GLU A 82 5.14 -5.33 -6.72
C GLU A 82 4.56 -4.55 -5.52
N LEU A 83 5.37 -4.38 -4.49
CA LEU A 83 4.99 -3.61 -3.30
C LEU A 83 5.94 -2.44 -3.16
N PHE A 84 5.40 -1.29 -2.83
CA PHE A 84 6.17 -0.08 -2.55
C PHE A 84 6.26 0.17 -1.05
N TYR A 85 7.33 0.85 -0.67
CA TYR A 85 7.65 1.18 0.70
C TYR A 85 7.52 2.69 0.93
N ILE A 86 6.99 3.05 2.09
CA ILE A 86 6.95 4.43 2.56
C ILE A 86 7.98 4.54 3.69
N VAL A 87 9.01 5.33 3.44
CA VAL A 87 10.07 5.62 4.43
C VAL A 87 9.91 7.06 4.87
N TRP A 88 10.12 7.34 6.15
CA TRP A 88 10.09 8.71 6.63
C TRP A 88 11.18 9.02 7.63
N ASN A 89 11.61 10.29 7.61
CA ASN A 89 12.44 10.92 8.60
C ASN A 89 11.66 12.10 9.20
N ALA A 90 11.49 12.11 10.50
CA ALA A 90 10.87 13.19 11.24
C ALA A 90 11.90 13.83 12.15
N GLU A 91 11.85 15.15 12.27
CA GLU A 91 12.60 15.87 13.31
C GLU A 91 12.12 15.46 14.70
N GLU A 92 12.98 15.66 15.70
CA GLU A 92 12.64 15.46 17.10
C GLU A 92 11.38 16.27 17.45
N GLY A 93 10.44 15.64 18.13
CA GLY A 93 9.15 16.25 18.47
C GLY A 93 8.03 16.00 17.47
N ALA A 94 8.28 15.41 16.29
CA ALA A 94 7.25 15.01 15.33
C ALA A 94 7.14 13.49 15.19
N THR A 95 5.93 12.98 15.12
CA THR A 95 5.65 11.57 14.90
C THR A 95 4.65 11.41 13.75
N LEU A 96 4.99 10.61 12.74
CA LEU A 96 4.08 10.19 11.69
C LEU A 96 3.31 8.94 12.14
N ILE A 97 1.99 9.00 12.04
CA ILE A 97 1.08 7.91 12.36
C ILE A 97 0.26 7.57 11.11
N PRO A 98 0.43 6.38 10.52
CA PRO A 98 -0.44 5.92 9.45
C PRO A 98 -1.89 5.81 9.92
N GLU A 99 -2.84 6.16 9.05
CA GLU A 99 -4.26 5.93 9.30
C GLU A 99 -4.58 4.44 9.35
N SER A 100 -5.69 4.10 10.00
CA SER A 100 -6.12 2.70 10.14
C SER A 100 -6.26 2.02 8.78
N GLY A 101 -5.69 0.84 8.64
CA GLY A 101 -5.71 0.04 7.41
C GLY A 101 -4.56 0.31 6.44
N TYR A 102 -3.68 1.26 6.71
CA TYR A 102 -2.51 1.54 5.87
C TYR A 102 -1.22 0.94 6.45
N ASP A 103 -0.49 0.18 5.62
CA ASP A 103 0.80 -0.43 5.98
C ASP A 103 1.90 0.14 5.08
N LYS A 104 2.86 0.84 5.67
CA LYS A 104 4.00 1.45 4.97
C LYS A 104 4.87 0.48 4.18
N ASN A 105 4.81 -0.82 4.51
CA ASN A 105 5.66 -1.85 3.90
C ASN A 105 4.90 -2.69 2.85
N LYS A 106 3.64 -2.38 2.58
CA LYS A 106 2.77 -3.21 1.72
C LYS A 106 1.85 -2.39 0.83
N VAL A 107 2.34 -1.29 0.28
CA VAL A 107 1.53 -0.44 -0.60
C VAL A 107 1.57 -1.01 -2.02
N LYS A 108 0.41 -1.38 -2.56
CA LYS A 108 0.28 -1.90 -3.93
C LYS A 108 0.31 -0.78 -4.96
N PRO A 109 0.71 -1.08 -6.21
CA PRO A 109 0.67 -0.10 -7.29
C PRO A 109 -0.72 0.53 -7.45
N GLY A 110 -0.77 1.86 -7.39
CA GLY A 110 -2.00 2.62 -7.54
C GLY A 110 -2.81 2.83 -6.26
N GLU A 111 -2.43 2.22 -5.14
CA GLU A 111 -3.05 2.49 -3.84
C GLU A 111 -2.64 3.85 -3.30
N ASP A 112 -3.46 4.36 -2.39
CA ASP A 112 -3.17 5.55 -1.60
C ASP A 112 -2.53 5.14 -0.26
N PHE A 113 -1.81 6.08 0.36
CA PHE A 113 -1.33 5.95 1.74
C PHE A 113 -1.69 7.21 2.51
N LYS A 114 -2.40 7.06 3.64
CA LYS A 114 -2.86 8.17 4.47
C LYS A 114 -2.21 8.13 5.84
N PHE A 115 -1.89 9.30 6.34
CA PHE A 115 -1.25 9.48 7.65
C PHE A 115 -1.54 10.86 8.22
N HIS A 116 -1.34 11.01 9.52
CA HIS A 116 -1.28 12.31 10.18
C HIS A 116 0.01 12.48 10.95
N ILE A 117 0.31 13.71 11.34
CA ILE A 117 1.49 14.05 12.13
C ILE A 117 1.04 14.54 13.50
N VAL A 118 1.69 14.03 14.53
CA VAL A 118 1.51 14.48 15.92
C VAL A 118 2.82 15.13 16.39
N SER A 119 2.72 16.35 16.91
CA SER A 119 3.81 16.99 17.63
C SER A 119 3.71 16.69 19.12
N ASP A 120 4.85 16.62 19.80
CA ASP A 120 4.91 16.50 21.25
C ASP A 120 4.47 17.80 21.97
N ALA A 121 4.48 17.77 23.31
CA ALA A 121 4.03 18.89 24.11
C ALA A 121 4.95 20.14 23.99
N LEU A 122 6.23 19.95 23.72
CA LEU A 122 7.22 21.04 23.59
C LEU A 122 7.09 21.78 22.26
N HIS A 123 6.66 21.08 21.21
CA HIS A 123 6.53 21.59 19.84
C HIS A 123 5.06 21.89 19.48
N LYS A 124 4.17 21.96 20.48
CA LYS A 124 2.77 22.29 20.24
C LYS A 124 2.61 23.68 19.65
N GLY A 125 1.96 23.77 18.49
CA GLY A 125 1.75 25.03 17.78
C GLY A 125 2.86 25.40 16.80
N TRP A 126 3.91 24.60 16.69
CA TRP A 126 4.91 24.75 15.66
C TRP A 126 4.33 24.41 14.28
N GLU A 127 4.87 25.02 13.24
CA GLU A 127 4.50 24.67 11.86
C GLU A 127 5.12 23.35 11.46
N ILE A 128 4.26 22.46 10.98
CA ILE A 128 4.67 21.16 10.43
C ILE A 128 4.78 21.29 8.92
N GLN A 129 5.96 21.03 8.36
CA GLN A 129 6.14 20.90 6.91
C GLN A 129 6.43 19.45 6.54
N VAL A 130 5.67 18.92 5.59
CA VAL A 130 5.83 17.57 5.07
C VAL A 130 6.25 17.65 3.61
N ARG A 131 7.37 17.02 3.28
CA ARG A 131 7.87 16.89 1.91
C ARG A 131 7.94 15.43 1.50
N VAL A 132 7.46 15.14 0.30
CA VAL A 132 7.52 13.81 -0.29
C VAL A 132 8.40 13.86 -1.51
N ASN A 133 9.52 13.13 -1.48
CA ASN A 133 10.55 13.22 -2.52
C ASN A 133 10.95 14.67 -2.83
N GLY A 134 11.03 15.52 -1.79
CA GLY A 134 11.37 16.95 -1.89
C GLY A 134 10.20 17.90 -2.20
N VAL A 135 9.04 17.40 -2.60
CA VAL A 135 7.86 18.22 -2.92
C VAL A 135 6.98 18.42 -1.68
N LEU A 136 6.57 19.67 -1.43
CA LEU A 136 5.69 19.99 -0.29
C LEU A 136 4.33 19.31 -0.45
N LEU A 137 3.88 18.64 0.60
CA LEU A 137 2.56 18.04 0.72
C LEU A 137 1.76 18.77 1.80
N SER A 138 0.53 19.16 1.49
CA SER A 138 -0.38 19.80 2.45
C SER A 138 -1.41 18.80 2.94
N PRO A 139 -1.82 18.86 4.20
CA PRO A 139 -2.92 18.06 4.72
C PRO A 139 -4.28 18.59 4.26
N ASP A 140 -5.29 17.77 4.42
CA ASP A 140 -6.68 18.21 4.30
C ASP A 140 -7.13 19.01 5.56
N ILE A 141 -8.42 19.38 5.60
CA ILE A 141 -9.02 20.15 6.70
C ILE A 141 -9.03 19.38 8.04
N TRP A 142 -8.79 18.06 8.01
CA TRP A 142 -8.74 17.19 9.18
C TRP A 142 -7.30 16.91 9.64
N GLY A 143 -6.31 17.51 8.96
CA GLY A 143 -4.89 17.26 9.24
C GLY A 143 -4.35 15.96 8.65
N ILE A 144 -5.08 15.32 7.73
CA ILE A 144 -4.68 14.07 7.10
C ILE A 144 -3.91 14.35 5.80
N TYR A 145 -2.72 13.79 5.69
CA TYR A 145 -1.92 13.79 4.48
C TYR A 145 -2.25 12.56 3.64
N THR A 146 -2.37 12.74 2.34
CA THR A 146 -2.67 11.65 1.40
C THR A 146 -1.62 11.59 0.29
N LEU A 147 -0.95 10.45 0.18
CA LEU A 147 -0.16 10.10 -1.01
C LEU A 147 -1.05 9.27 -1.92
N SER A 148 -1.45 9.85 -3.05
CA SER A 148 -2.37 9.17 -3.97
C SER A 148 -1.65 8.45 -5.09
N ASN A 149 -2.24 7.33 -5.55
CA ASN A 149 -1.81 6.57 -6.71
C ASN A 149 -0.30 6.23 -6.69
N ILE A 150 0.14 5.59 -5.63
CA ILE A 150 1.55 5.26 -5.42
C ILE A 150 2.01 4.25 -6.46
N ARG A 151 3.12 4.59 -7.16
CA ARG A 151 3.74 3.75 -8.21
C ARG A 151 5.26 3.65 -8.06
N SER A 152 5.79 4.04 -6.92
CA SER A 152 7.19 3.92 -6.54
C SER A 152 7.33 4.17 -5.06
N ASP A 153 8.43 3.75 -4.47
CA ASP A 153 8.79 4.08 -3.10
C ASP A 153 8.71 5.58 -2.82
N LYS A 154 8.31 5.95 -1.62
CA LYS A 154 8.20 7.35 -1.18
C LYS A 154 9.08 7.59 0.02
N ASN A 155 9.80 8.72 -0.03
CA ASN A 155 10.54 9.25 1.10
C ASN A 155 9.83 10.51 1.62
N ILE A 156 9.39 10.46 2.87
CA ILE A 156 8.72 11.57 3.55
C ILE A 156 9.73 12.20 4.51
N VAL A 157 9.88 13.53 4.40
CA VAL A 157 10.68 14.32 5.34
C VAL A 157 9.73 15.27 6.08
N ILE A 158 9.77 15.23 7.40
CA ILE A 158 8.93 16.04 8.27
C ILE A 158 9.85 16.98 9.05
N THR A 159 9.59 18.29 8.92
CA THR A 159 10.31 19.33 9.63
C THR A 159 9.36 20.13 10.49
N LEU A 160 9.86 20.60 11.63
CA LEU A 160 9.16 21.49 12.57
C LEU A 160 9.79 22.87 12.54
N SER A 161 8.97 23.92 12.56
CA SER A 161 9.44 25.30 12.63
C SER A 161 8.67 26.07 13.69
N GLU A 162 9.40 26.71 14.58
CA GLU A 162 8.80 27.58 15.58
C GLU A 162 8.10 28.77 14.90
N VAL A 163 6.93 29.12 15.41
CA VAL A 163 6.08 30.20 14.87
C VAL A 163 6.01 31.32 15.89
N PHE A 164 6.32 32.52 15.46
CA PHE A 164 6.21 33.75 16.24
C PHE A 164 5.09 34.65 15.74
N SER A 165 4.55 35.46 16.61
CA SER A 165 3.67 36.55 16.26
C SER A 165 4.35 37.91 16.35
N VAL A 166 4.04 38.80 15.44
CA VAL A 166 4.50 40.19 15.47
C VAL A 166 3.33 41.06 15.89
N THR A 167 3.41 41.60 17.10
CA THR A 167 2.39 42.51 17.61
C THR A 167 2.80 43.95 17.34
N PHE A 168 1.92 44.69 16.66
CA PHE A 168 2.10 46.13 16.43
C PHE A 168 1.62 46.94 17.63
N VAL A 169 2.54 47.55 18.34
CA VAL A 169 2.19 48.54 19.39
C VAL A 169 2.01 49.88 18.72
N LYS A 170 0.78 50.43 18.79
CA LYS A 170 0.44 51.73 18.17
C LYS A 170 1.31 52.85 18.73
N PRO A 171 2.13 53.54 17.90
CA PRO A 171 2.96 54.65 18.37
C PRO A 171 2.17 55.95 18.56
N LYS A 172 1.12 56.22 17.77
CA LYS A 172 0.21 57.37 17.84
C LYS A 172 -1.11 57.06 17.12
N GLU A 173 -2.16 57.85 17.37
CA GLU A 173 -3.51 57.63 16.80
C GLU A 173 -3.59 57.77 15.28
N ASP A 174 -2.67 58.51 14.66
CA ASP A 174 -2.69 58.84 13.23
C ASP A 174 -1.84 57.91 12.34
N VAL A 175 -1.29 56.82 12.89
CA VAL A 175 -0.46 55.90 12.14
C VAL A 175 -1.03 54.50 12.21
N LYS A 176 -1.21 53.87 11.04
CA LYS A 176 -1.59 52.47 10.88
C LYS A 176 -0.40 51.66 10.39
N MET A 177 -0.10 50.54 11.08
CA MET A 177 0.88 49.57 10.63
C MET A 177 0.18 48.43 9.90
N ILE A 178 0.66 48.12 8.70
CA ILE A 178 0.06 47.10 7.83
C ILE A 178 1.16 46.16 7.38
N ALA A 179 0.96 44.83 7.57
CA ALA A 179 1.82 43.82 6.96
C ALA A 179 1.78 43.94 5.44
N GLU A 180 2.92 43.80 4.78
CA GLU A 180 2.94 43.76 3.32
C GLU A 180 2.31 42.46 2.80
N THR A 181 1.87 42.46 1.55
CA THR A 181 1.28 41.29 0.90
C THR A 181 2.22 40.09 0.98
N GLY A 182 1.71 38.94 1.45
CA GLY A 182 2.48 37.71 1.64
C GLY A 182 3.11 37.58 3.04
N TYR A 183 2.96 38.58 3.92
CA TYR A 183 3.40 38.51 5.31
C TYR A 183 2.23 38.43 6.27
N ASN A 184 2.23 37.44 7.16
CA ASN A 184 1.21 37.24 8.19
C ASN A 184 1.82 37.57 9.57
N PRO A 185 1.35 38.62 10.30
CA PRO A 185 1.90 38.96 11.59
C PRO A 185 1.67 37.88 12.66
N ASP A 186 0.64 37.06 12.53
CA ASP A 186 0.29 36.03 13.48
C ASP A 186 1.09 34.72 13.22
N ARG A 187 1.89 34.70 12.14
CA ARG A 187 2.57 33.48 11.69
C ARG A 187 3.91 33.80 11.01
N VAL A 188 4.92 34.10 11.79
CA VAL A 188 6.27 34.35 11.32
C VAL A 188 7.17 33.19 11.72
N LEU A 189 7.67 32.44 10.74
CA LEU A 189 8.57 31.33 11.01
C LEU A 189 9.93 31.82 11.49
N VAL A 190 10.58 31.06 12.37
CA VAL A 190 11.94 31.33 12.83
C VAL A 190 12.88 31.54 11.63
N GLY A 191 13.71 32.57 11.70
CA GLY A 191 14.68 32.90 10.64
C GLY A 191 14.08 33.61 9.41
N ASN A 192 12.77 33.78 9.30
CA ASN A 192 12.16 34.50 8.20
C ASN A 192 12.09 35.99 8.46
N ASN A 193 12.20 36.78 7.39
CA ASN A 193 11.94 38.22 7.44
C ASN A 193 10.45 38.49 7.53
N PHE A 194 10.08 39.55 8.23
CA PHE A 194 8.74 40.10 8.24
C PHE A 194 8.76 41.53 7.72
N LYS A 195 7.88 41.89 6.76
CA LYS A 195 7.80 43.24 6.17
C LYS A 195 6.45 43.87 6.47
N PHE A 196 6.52 45.14 6.78
CA PHE A 196 5.34 45.98 7.00
C PHE A 196 5.56 47.41 6.49
N ARG A 197 4.47 48.13 6.27
CA ARG A 197 4.50 49.56 5.95
C ARG A 197 3.70 50.35 6.96
N LEU A 198 4.02 51.65 7.02
CA LEU A 198 3.27 52.61 7.81
C LEU A 198 2.39 53.46 6.89
N GLU A 199 1.15 53.64 7.25
CA GLU A 199 0.21 54.52 6.58
C GLU A 199 -0.25 55.60 7.56
N SER A 200 -0.23 56.90 7.15
CA SER A 200 -0.90 58.00 7.86
C SER A 200 -2.39 57.90 7.58
N ARG A 201 -3.21 58.17 8.58
CA ARG A 201 -4.67 58.28 8.43
C ARG A 201 -5.03 59.66 7.87
#